data_68411826bec9f85657e2d6f3ecda6291
#
_entry.id   68411826bec9f85657e2d6f3ecda6291
#
_cell.length_a   1.000
_cell.length_b   1.000
_cell.length_c   1.000
_cell.angle_alpha   90.00
_cell.angle_beta   90.00
_cell.angle_gamma   90.00
#
_symmetry.space_group_name_H-M   'P 1'
#
loop_
_entity.id
_entity.type
_entity.pdbx_description
1 polymer ?
#
loop_
_entity_poly.entity_id
_entity_poly.type
_entity_poly.pdbx_seq_one_letter_code
_entity_poly.pdbx_strand_id
1 'polypeptide(L)'
;MCPCGSGKSYGECCEPIIKGSVKAQTAEALMRARYSAYEKQEIDFIISSCSEGDGIAEIDRQATEDWSKEAKWNGLKILRTEKGEKDDEQIVEFQADYTLHNIHNLHHEISLFKQINGEWKYVAGNVIPTTVTR
;
A
#
# COMPACT_ATOMS: atom_id res chain seq x y z
N MET A 1 -9.99 -3.21 -14.98
CA MET A 1 -8.56 -3.31 -14.63
C MET A 1 -8.36 -3.05 -13.15
N CYS A 2 -7.45 -3.76 -12.54
CA CYS A 2 -7.16 -3.53 -11.13
C CYS A 2 -6.55 -2.14 -10.93
N PRO A 3 -6.95 -1.41 -9.87
CA PRO A 3 -6.36 -0.10 -9.58
C PRO A 3 -4.85 -0.12 -9.41
N CYS A 4 -4.28 -1.26 -9.01
CA CYS A 4 -2.84 -1.35 -8.75
C CYS A 4 -1.95 -1.28 -9.99
N GLY A 5 -2.54 -1.27 -11.18
CA GLY A 5 -1.78 -1.15 -12.41
C GLY A 5 -1.15 -2.43 -12.93
N SER A 6 -1.56 -3.58 -12.40
CA SER A 6 -1.00 -4.87 -12.83
C SER A 6 -1.41 -5.28 -14.24
N GLY A 7 -2.47 -4.70 -14.77
CA GLY A 7 -3.04 -5.11 -16.05
C GLY A 7 -4.05 -6.24 -15.95
N LYS A 8 -4.21 -6.82 -14.77
CA LYS A 8 -5.20 -7.87 -14.53
C LYS A 8 -6.50 -7.26 -14.04
N SER A 9 -7.59 -8.03 -14.10
CA SER A 9 -8.85 -7.57 -13.53
C SER A 9 -8.72 -7.54 -12.00
N TYR A 10 -9.48 -6.66 -11.36
CA TYR A 10 -9.48 -6.56 -9.90
C TYR A 10 -9.84 -7.90 -9.26
N GLY A 11 -10.84 -8.58 -9.78
CA GLY A 11 -11.27 -9.87 -9.23
C GLY A 11 -10.25 -10.99 -9.34
N GLU A 12 -9.27 -10.84 -10.22
CA GLU A 12 -8.18 -11.82 -10.37
C GLU A 12 -6.87 -11.33 -9.80
N CYS A 13 -6.83 -10.14 -9.24
CA CYS A 13 -5.61 -9.52 -8.75
C CYS A 13 -5.70 -9.21 -7.26
N CYS A 14 -6.12 -8.00 -6.91
CA CYS A 14 -6.10 -7.56 -5.51
C CYS A 14 -7.31 -7.99 -4.70
N GLU A 15 -8.46 -8.17 -5.33
CA GLU A 15 -9.67 -8.50 -4.58
C GLU A 15 -9.56 -9.77 -3.75
N PRO A 16 -9.02 -10.91 -4.27
CA PRO A 16 -8.90 -12.10 -3.45
C PRO A 16 -8.01 -11.91 -2.23
N ILE A 17 -6.99 -11.09 -2.36
CA ILE A 17 -6.09 -10.79 -1.24
C ILE A 17 -6.82 -9.94 -0.20
N ILE A 18 -7.53 -8.92 -0.66
CA ILE A 18 -8.28 -8.02 0.23
C ILE A 18 -9.38 -8.78 0.95
N LYS A 19 -10.07 -9.66 0.26
CA LYS A 19 -11.17 -10.44 0.85
C LYS A 19 -10.69 -11.62 1.68
N GLY A 20 -9.39 -11.92 1.66
CA GLY A 20 -8.83 -12.98 2.49
C GLY A 20 -8.88 -14.37 1.89
N SER A 21 -9.29 -14.48 0.63
CA SER A 21 -9.33 -15.79 -0.06
C SER A 21 -7.94 -16.32 -0.38
N VAL A 22 -7.00 -15.41 -0.65
CA VAL A 22 -5.64 -15.73 -1.01
C VAL A 22 -4.71 -14.82 -0.24
N LYS A 23 -3.59 -15.34 0.24
CA LYS A 23 -2.57 -14.53 0.90
C LYS A 23 -1.65 -13.92 -0.14
N ALA A 24 -1.18 -12.69 0.12
CA ALA A 24 -0.16 -12.08 -0.73
C ALA A 24 1.12 -12.93 -0.68
N GLN A 25 1.64 -13.28 -1.84
CA GLN A 25 2.82 -14.13 -1.94
C GLN A 25 4.12 -13.36 -1.82
N THR A 26 4.07 -12.05 -2.03
CA THR A 26 5.25 -11.18 -1.97
C THR A 26 4.86 -9.85 -1.32
N ALA A 27 5.86 -9.12 -0.88
CA ALA A 27 5.64 -7.76 -0.36
C ALA A 27 5.03 -6.86 -1.43
N GLU A 28 5.47 -7.02 -2.69
CA GLU A 28 4.89 -6.24 -3.78
C GLU A 28 3.40 -6.52 -3.95
N ALA A 29 3.00 -7.79 -3.88
CA ALA A 29 1.58 -8.16 -3.98
C ALA A 29 0.77 -7.52 -2.86
N LEU A 30 1.33 -7.48 -1.64
CA LEU A 30 0.66 -6.82 -0.53
C LEU A 30 0.57 -5.31 -0.76
N MET A 31 1.64 -4.68 -1.24
CA MET A 31 1.63 -3.25 -1.52
C MET A 31 0.55 -2.90 -2.55
N ARG A 32 0.46 -3.70 -3.62
CA ARG A 32 -0.56 -3.47 -4.64
C ARG A 32 -1.96 -3.64 -4.07
N ALA A 33 -2.17 -4.65 -3.22
CA ALA A 33 -3.47 -4.85 -2.58
C ALA A 33 -3.83 -3.70 -1.65
N ARG A 34 -2.85 -3.17 -0.90
CA ARG A 34 -3.09 -2.02 -0.02
C ARG A 34 -3.49 -0.78 -0.83
N TYR A 35 -2.82 -0.53 -1.96
CA TYR A 35 -3.19 0.58 -2.82
C TYR A 35 -4.63 0.42 -3.34
N SER A 36 -4.97 -0.76 -3.82
CA SER A 36 -6.33 -1.03 -4.30
C SER A 36 -7.35 -0.87 -3.18
N ALA A 37 -6.96 -1.24 -1.95
CA ALA A 37 -7.84 -1.08 -0.79
C ALA A 37 -8.14 0.39 -0.51
N TYR A 38 -7.17 1.29 -0.70
CA TYR A 38 -7.46 2.73 -0.58
C TYR A 38 -8.45 3.16 -1.64
N GLU A 39 -8.26 2.76 -2.87
CA GLU A 39 -9.16 3.15 -3.97
C GLU A 39 -10.56 2.58 -3.78
N LYS A 40 -10.65 1.36 -3.25
CA LYS A 40 -11.92 0.67 -3.01
C LYS A 40 -12.50 0.94 -1.62
N GLN A 41 -11.81 1.73 -0.80
CA GLN A 41 -12.24 2.08 0.56
C GLN A 41 -12.41 0.85 1.46
N GLU A 42 -11.51 -0.11 1.32
CA GLU A 42 -11.49 -1.31 2.16
C GLU A 42 -10.63 -1.06 3.39
N ILE A 43 -11.17 -0.27 4.30
CA ILE A 43 -10.42 0.26 5.44
C ILE A 43 -9.94 -0.85 6.37
N ASP A 44 -10.77 -1.87 6.59
CA ASP A 44 -10.39 -2.98 7.47
C ASP A 44 -9.12 -3.67 6.96
N PHE A 45 -8.99 -3.85 5.65
CA PHE A 45 -7.80 -4.47 5.09
C PHE A 45 -6.57 -3.58 5.27
N ILE A 46 -6.73 -2.28 5.06
CA ILE A 46 -5.62 -1.33 5.25
C ILE A 46 -5.06 -1.47 6.66
N ILE A 47 -5.94 -1.51 7.65
CA ILE A 47 -5.54 -1.62 9.05
C ILE A 47 -4.96 -3.00 9.35
N SER A 48 -5.65 -4.07 8.94
CA SER A 48 -5.23 -5.43 9.28
C SER A 48 -3.94 -5.84 8.60
N SER A 49 -3.58 -5.19 7.49
CA SER A 49 -2.35 -5.51 6.77
C SER A 49 -1.12 -4.85 7.36
N CYS A 50 -1.27 -4.04 8.39
CA CYS A 50 -0.14 -3.47 9.12
C CYS A 50 0.24 -4.40 10.27
N SER A 51 1.55 -4.42 10.60
CA SER A 51 1.99 -5.17 11.77
C SER A 51 1.57 -4.44 13.05
N GLU A 52 1.28 -5.20 14.08
CA GLU A 52 0.90 -4.62 15.36
C GLU A 52 2.12 -4.37 16.23
N GLY A 53 2.12 -3.25 16.91
CA GLY A 53 2.91 -3.04 18.11
C GLY A 53 4.34 -2.56 17.99
N ASP A 54 4.99 -2.64 16.86
CA ASP A 54 6.41 -2.32 16.78
C ASP A 54 6.68 -0.90 16.30
N GLY A 55 6.31 0.08 17.10
CA GLY A 55 6.62 1.45 16.78
C GLY A 55 5.78 2.06 15.69
N ILE A 56 4.78 1.34 15.23
CA ILE A 56 3.80 1.91 14.33
C ILE A 56 2.80 2.63 15.21
N ALA A 57 2.68 3.92 15.00
CA ALA A 57 1.66 4.70 15.67
C ALA A 57 0.30 4.08 15.39
N GLU A 58 -0.59 4.14 16.36
CA GLU A 58 -1.96 3.72 16.16
C GLU A 58 -2.47 4.30 14.87
N ILE A 59 -3.01 3.45 14.01
CA ILE A 59 -3.59 3.92 12.77
C ILE A 59 -4.88 4.63 13.12
N ASP A 60 -4.95 5.89 12.74
CA ASP A 60 -6.17 6.66 12.89
C ASP A 60 -7.16 6.20 11.81
N ARG A 61 -8.10 5.37 12.21
CA ARG A 61 -9.08 4.80 11.29
C ARG A 61 -9.87 5.90 10.57
N GLN A 62 -10.26 6.94 11.30
CA GLN A 62 -11.04 8.02 10.70
C GLN A 62 -10.23 8.78 9.66
N ALA A 63 -8.98 9.10 9.98
CA ALA A 63 -8.11 9.80 9.04
C ALA A 63 -7.85 8.96 7.79
N THR A 64 -7.65 7.66 7.97
CA THR A 64 -7.44 6.74 6.83
C THR A 64 -8.69 6.69 5.96
N GLU A 65 -9.86 6.59 6.58
CA GLU A 65 -11.11 6.56 5.86
C GLU A 65 -11.37 7.85 5.10
N ASP A 66 -11.12 9.00 5.73
CA ASP A 66 -11.32 10.29 5.10
C ASP A 66 -10.39 10.45 3.89
N TRP A 67 -9.12 10.12 4.06
CA TRP A 67 -8.16 10.21 2.96
C TRP A 67 -8.54 9.29 1.80
N SER A 68 -8.94 8.06 2.13
CA SER A 68 -9.37 7.09 1.12
C SER A 68 -10.54 7.61 0.29
N LYS A 69 -11.50 8.27 0.94
CA LYS A 69 -12.71 8.78 0.27
C LYS A 69 -12.45 10.07 -0.50
N GLU A 70 -11.66 10.96 0.08
CA GLU A 70 -11.47 12.30 -0.49
C GLU A 70 -10.45 12.32 -1.63
N ALA A 71 -9.48 11.42 -1.61
CA ALA A 71 -8.47 11.36 -2.64
C ALA A 71 -9.00 10.66 -3.89
N LYS A 72 -8.63 11.19 -5.05
CA LYS A 72 -8.84 10.51 -6.30
C LYS A 72 -7.55 9.79 -6.65
N TRP A 73 -7.60 8.47 -6.69
CA TRP A 73 -6.41 7.64 -6.92
C TRP A 73 -6.19 7.47 -8.41
N ASN A 74 -5.04 7.93 -8.91
CA ASN A 74 -4.75 7.99 -10.33
C ASN A 74 -3.84 6.89 -10.83
N GLY A 75 -3.08 6.26 -9.95
CA GLY A 75 -2.21 5.16 -10.37
C GLY A 75 -1.14 4.84 -9.36
N LEU A 76 -0.57 3.66 -9.49
CA LEU A 76 0.52 3.17 -8.66
C LEU A 76 1.67 2.74 -9.55
N LYS A 77 2.87 3.15 -9.18
CA LYS A 77 4.08 2.72 -9.86
C LYS A 77 5.04 2.11 -8.84
N ILE A 78 5.38 0.85 -9.04
CA ILE A 78 6.40 0.19 -8.23
C ILE A 78 7.74 0.48 -8.88
N LEU A 79 8.62 1.15 -8.13
CA LEU A 79 9.92 1.55 -8.67
C LEU A 79 10.97 0.47 -8.50
N ARG A 80 10.96 -0.21 -7.35
CA ARG A 80 11.87 -1.33 -7.11
C ARG A 80 11.40 -2.14 -5.93
N THR A 81 11.84 -3.39 -5.90
CA THR A 81 11.70 -4.25 -4.74
C THR A 81 13.06 -4.84 -4.44
N GLU A 82 13.36 -5.02 -3.16
CA GLU A 82 14.61 -5.66 -2.78
C GLU A 82 14.45 -6.36 -1.44
N LYS A 83 15.36 -7.28 -1.16
CA LYS A 83 15.39 -8.01 0.10
C LYS A 83 15.82 -7.05 1.21
N GLY A 84 15.21 -7.19 2.38
CA GLY A 84 15.63 -6.45 3.57
C GLY A 84 16.85 -7.07 4.22
N GLU A 85 17.16 -6.63 5.43
CA GLU A 85 18.31 -7.13 6.18
C GLU A 85 18.13 -8.59 6.60
N LYS A 86 16.89 -9.00 6.85
CA LYS A 86 16.56 -10.36 7.26
C LYS A 86 15.79 -11.08 6.16
N ASP A 87 15.81 -12.41 6.22
CA ASP A 87 15.16 -13.24 5.19
C ASP A 87 13.65 -13.02 5.12
N ASP A 88 13.03 -12.60 6.22
CA ASP A 88 11.59 -12.39 6.27
C ASP A 88 11.21 -10.93 5.98
N GLU A 89 12.14 -10.14 5.45
CA GLU A 89 11.90 -8.74 5.16
C GLU A 89 12.08 -8.43 3.68
N GLN A 90 11.24 -7.53 3.18
CA GLN A 90 11.38 -6.98 1.82
C GLN A 90 11.10 -5.50 1.84
N ILE A 91 11.75 -4.80 0.93
CA ILE A 91 11.59 -3.36 0.75
C ILE A 91 10.92 -3.14 -0.59
N VAL A 92 9.91 -2.26 -0.59
CA VAL A 92 9.22 -1.84 -1.81
C VAL A 92 9.27 -0.34 -1.89
N GLU A 93 9.81 0.17 -2.99
CA GLU A 93 9.77 1.61 -3.27
C GLU A 93 8.70 1.85 -4.32
N PHE A 94 7.82 2.81 -4.06
CA PHE A 94 6.69 3.06 -4.96
C PHE A 94 6.29 4.53 -4.99
N GLN A 95 5.53 4.87 -6.01
CA GLN A 95 4.87 6.17 -6.12
C GLN A 95 3.39 5.94 -6.33
N ALA A 96 2.59 6.61 -5.52
CA ALA A 96 1.12 6.61 -5.66
C ALA A 96 0.71 8.02 -6.08
N ASP A 97 0.08 8.09 -7.24
CA ASP A 97 -0.38 9.34 -7.82
C ASP A 97 -1.83 9.56 -7.40
N TYR A 98 -2.12 10.70 -6.78
CA TYR A 98 -3.48 10.98 -6.37
C TYR A 98 -3.76 12.48 -6.42
N THR A 99 -5.04 12.80 -6.47
CA THR A 99 -5.51 14.19 -6.44
C THR A 99 -6.37 14.38 -5.20
N LEU A 100 -6.05 15.37 -4.39
CA LEU A 100 -6.80 15.71 -3.18
C LEU A 100 -7.17 17.17 -3.22
N HIS A 101 -8.46 17.45 -3.12
CA HIS A 101 -8.99 18.83 -3.17
C HIS A 101 -8.47 19.59 -4.40
N ASN A 102 -8.52 18.93 -5.56
CA ASN A 102 -8.08 19.46 -6.85
C ASN A 102 -6.58 19.73 -6.94
N ILE A 103 -5.79 19.24 -5.96
CA ILE A 103 -4.35 19.38 -5.97
C ILE A 103 -3.75 18.01 -6.29
N HIS A 104 -2.94 17.97 -7.34
CA HIS A 104 -2.24 16.74 -7.74
C HIS A 104 -1.07 16.49 -6.80
N ASN A 105 -0.97 15.26 -6.32
CA ASN A 105 0.07 14.85 -5.37
C ASN A 105 0.72 13.56 -5.83
N LEU A 106 1.98 13.40 -5.48
CA LEU A 106 2.70 12.17 -5.70
C LEU A 106 3.28 11.70 -4.36
N HIS A 107 2.76 10.58 -3.87
CA HIS A 107 3.24 9.99 -2.63
C HIS A 107 4.34 8.98 -2.97
N HIS A 108 5.57 9.32 -2.63
CA HIS A 108 6.74 8.48 -2.90
C HIS A 108 7.25 7.93 -1.57
N GLU A 109 7.32 6.63 -1.46
CA GLU A 109 7.66 5.99 -0.19
C GLU A 109 8.56 4.79 -0.41
N ILE A 110 9.48 4.57 0.52
CA ILE A 110 10.26 3.34 0.62
C ILE A 110 9.73 2.62 1.85
N SER A 111 9.11 1.48 1.63
CA SER A 111 8.38 0.76 2.68
C SER A 111 9.06 -0.54 3.05
N LEU A 112 9.06 -0.85 4.33
CA LEU A 112 9.53 -2.13 4.84
C LEU A 112 8.33 -3.03 5.11
N PHE A 113 8.41 -4.25 4.57
CA PHE A 113 7.42 -5.29 4.81
C PHE A 113 8.10 -6.47 5.50
N LYS A 114 7.37 -7.15 6.34
CA LYS A 114 7.89 -8.29 7.07
C LYS A 114 6.90 -9.44 7.03
N GLN A 115 7.42 -10.66 6.95
CA GLN A 115 6.58 -11.85 7.01
C GLN A 115 6.41 -12.25 8.47
N ILE A 116 5.18 -12.25 8.95
CA ILE A 116 4.84 -12.58 10.33
C ILE A 116 3.84 -13.72 10.28
N ASN A 117 4.21 -14.87 10.86
CA ASN A 117 3.38 -16.08 10.83
C ASN A 117 2.95 -16.46 9.40
N GLY A 118 3.87 -16.29 8.46
CA GLY A 118 3.62 -16.64 7.06
C GLY A 118 2.86 -15.60 6.26
N GLU A 119 2.55 -14.47 6.84
CA GLU A 119 1.82 -13.40 6.15
C GLU A 119 2.67 -12.14 6.05
N TRP A 120 2.68 -11.54 4.87
CA TRP A 120 3.35 -10.25 4.68
C TRP A 120 2.55 -9.16 5.37
N LYS A 121 3.26 -8.29 6.09
CA LYS A 121 2.66 -7.14 6.77
C LYS A 121 3.48 -5.89 6.48
N TYR A 122 2.80 -4.76 6.37
CA TYR A 122 3.44 -3.46 6.27
C TYR A 122 3.95 -3.07 7.65
N VAL A 123 5.23 -2.72 7.74
CA VAL A 123 5.86 -2.39 9.03
C VAL A 123 6.09 -0.90 9.18
N ALA A 124 6.75 -0.29 8.22
CA ALA A 124 7.13 1.11 8.31
C ALA A 124 7.42 1.66 6.92
N GLY A 125 7.35 2.96 6.78
CA GLY A 125 7.69 3.61 5.52
C GLY A 125 8.38 4.94 5.74
N ASN A 126 9.31 5.25 4.83
CA ASN A 126 9.94 6.55 4.76
C ASN A 126 9.41 7.26 3.54
N VAL A 127 8.71 8.37 3.78
CA VAL A 127 8.20 9.19 2.70
C VAL A 127 9.35 10.02 2.13
N ILE A 128 9.52 9.93 0.81
CA ILE A 128 10.52 10.70 0.11
C ILE A 128 9.87 12.00 -0.32
N PRO A 129 10.35 13.16 0.14
CA PRO A 129 9.76 14.41 -0.29
C PRO A 129 9.86 14.57 -1.79
N THR A 130 8.74 14.90 -2.43
CA THR A 130 8.76 15.22 -3.85
C THR A 130 9.07 16.69 -4.00
N THR A 131 10.09 16.97 -4.80
CA THR A 131 10.43 18.35 -5.08
C THR A 131 9.43 18.90 -6.07
N VAL A 132 8.74 19.95 -5.67
CA VAL A 132 7.83 20.64 -6.59
C VAL A 132 8.67 21.54 -7.47
N THR A 133 8.73 21.19 -8.74
CA THR A 133 9.41 22.03 -9.71
C THR A 133 8.45 23.14 -10.13
N ARG A 134 8.93 24.31 -10.06
CA ARG A 134 8.18 25.49 -10.47
C ARG A 134 8.52 25.92 -11.87
#